data_f745fe8998629ea5b07336d5d15cc317
#
_entry.id   f745fe8998629ea5b07336d5d15cc317
#
_cell.length_a   1.000
_cell.length_b   1.000
_cell.length_c   1.000
_cell.angle_alpha   90.00
_cell.angle_beta   90.00
_cell.angle_gamma   90.00
#
_symmetry.space_group_name_H-M   'P 1'
#
loop_
_entity.id
_entity.type
_entity.pdbx_description
1 polymer ?
#
loop_
_entity_poly.entity_id
_entity_poly.type
_entity_poly.pdbx_seq_one_letter_code
_entity_poly.pdbx_strand_id
1 'polypeptide(L)'
;MANPNVGMMYPVFAPITTHTDGSMPTYGTGKVIQEARNATVTRTYNDNPLYGDDRIVDDDNGLQSLTLSFESTGLSDADRKFLLGEEDYGTSGVSGQWVSDNETPWGGFGYIRKMRLNGTKSFEAWITLKVKFQEESQATNTKEGSISWGTPTLNGRAAGLYVDSSDKQRFQLHKTFTAIADAKAWLNTRLNVNATT
;
A
#
# COMPACT_ATOMS: atom_id res chain seq x y z
N MET A 1 15.24 -20.31 -6.91
CA MET A 1 16.25 -19.34 -6.45
C MET A 1 15.54 -18.05 -6.12
N ALA A 2 15.87 -17.44 -4.98
CA ALA A 2 15.26 -16.16 -4.59
C ALA A 2 15.86 -15.00 -5.40
N ASN A 3 15.01 -14.16 -5.97
CA ASN A 3 15.45 -12.95 -6.69
C ASN A 3 15.59 -11.79 -5.68
N PRO A 4 16.81 -11.28 -5.45
CA PRO A 4 16.98 -10.15 -4.54
C PRO A 4 16.25 -8.90 -5.06
N ASN A 5 15.57 -8.21 -4.12
CA ASN A 5 14.92 -6.95 -4.39
C ASN A 5 15.97 -5.84 -4.48
N VAL A 6 15.93 -5.02 -5.54
CA VAL A 6 16.90 -3.95 -5.81
C VAL A 6 16.28 -2.56 -5.58
N GLY A 7 14.97 -2.46 -5.48
CA GLY A 7 14.28 -1.19 -5.26
C GLY A 7 12.78 -1.26 -5.52
N MET A 8 12.10 -0.23 -5.04
CA MET A 8 10.68 0.02 -5.24
C MET A 8 10.48 1.20 -6.19
N MET A 9 9.42 1.16 -6.97
CA MET A 9 9.03 2.25 -7.87
C MET A 9 7.53 2.23 -8.15
N TYR A 10 7.05 3.33 -8.69
CA TYR A 10 5.70 3.49 -9.20
C TYR A 10 4.60 3.15 -8.17
N PRO A 11 4.58 3.82 -7.00
CA PRO A 11 3.50 3.66 -6.05
C PRO A 11 2.23 4.30 -6.60
N VAL A 12 1.14 3.56 -6.50
CA VAL A 12 -0.19 3.96 -6.98
C VAL A 12 -1.20 3.75 -5.87
N PHE A 13 -2.10 4.70 -5.69
CA PHE A 13 -3.25 4.55 -4.81
C PHE A 13 -4.54 4.83 -5.61
N ALA A 14 -5.59 4.08 -5.31
CA ALA A 14 -6.92 4.28 -5.86
C ALA A 14 -7.98 4.04 -4.80
N PRO A 15 -8.89 4.98 -4.54
CA PRO A 15 -9.96 4.80 -3.56
C PRO A 15 -10.94 3.71 -4.02
N ILE A 16 -11.45 2.92 -3.08
CA ILE A 16 -12.51 1.94 -3.36
C ILE A 16 -13.83 2.68 -3.45
N THR A 17 -14.55 2.49 -4.56
CA THR A 17 -15.91 3.03 -4.75
C THR A 17 -16.98 2.04 -4.33
N THR A 18 -16.82 0.77 -4.68
CA THR A 18 -17.75 -0.29 -4.30
C THR A 18 -17.00 -1.61 -4.10
N HIS A 19 -17.48 -2.40 -3.17
CA HIS A 19 -17.05 -3.78 -2.98
C HIS A 19 -18.24 -4.63 -2.56
N THR A 20 -18.38 -5.78 -3.20
CA THR A 20 -19.34 -6.82 -2.82
C THR A 20 -18.56 -8.11 -2.62
N ASP A 21 -18.85 -8.85 -1.55
CA ASP A 21 -18.21 -10.13 -1.27
C ASP A 21 -18.38 -11.10 -2.44
N GLY A 22 -17.33 -11.84 -2.74
CA GLY A 22 -17.25 -12.72 -3.91
C GLY A 22 -16.77 -12.04 -5.19
N SER A 23 -16.44 -10.75 -5.17
CA SER A 23 -15.94 -10.01 -6.34
C SER A 23 -14.74 -9.12 -6.00
N MET A 24 -13.95 -8.78 -7.03
CA MET A 24 -12.88 -7.80 -6.88
C MET A 24 -13.47 -6.41 -6.59
N PRO A 25 -12.83 -5.60 -5.72
CA PRO A 25 -13.27 -4.24 -5.47
C PRO A 25 -13.18 -3.38 -6.75
N THR A 26 -14.14 -2.48 -6.89
CA THR A 26 -14.10 -1.45 -7.94
C THR A 26 -13.37 -0.23 -7.38
N TYR A 27 -12.38 0.23 -8.11
CA TYR A 27 -11.58 1.41 -7.73
C TYR A 27 -12.04 2.64 -8.53
N GLY A 28 -12.11 3.77 -7.85
CA GLY A 28 -12.22 5.08 -8.48
C GLY A 28 -10.94 5.45 -9.25
N THR A 29 -10.84 6.68 -9.73
CA THR A 29 -9.65 7.12 -10.45
C THR A 29 -8.41 7.05 -9.56
N GLY A 30 -7.47 6.19 -9.95
CA GLY A 30 -6.19 6.02 -9.26
C GLY A 30 -5.19 7.12 -9.65
N LYS A 31 -4.25 7.38 -8.74
CA LYS A 31 -3.17 8.35 -8.93
C LYS A 31 -1.83 7.72 -8.58
N VAL A 32 -0.80 8.04 -9.35
CA VAL A 32 0.59 7.72 -9.01
C VAL A 32 1.04 8.70 -7.93
N ILE A 33 1.50 8.16 -6.80
CA ILE A 33 2.10 8.95 -5.72
C ILE A 33 3.57 9.14 -6.06
N GLN A 34 4.01 10.39 -6.16
CA GLN A 34 5.38 10.67 -6.57
C GLN A 34 6.38 10.42 -5.43
N GLU A 35 7.62 10.15 -5.82
CA GLU A 35 8.81 10.13 -4.96
C GLU A 35 8.77 9.16 -3.78
N ALA A 36 8.33 7.92 -4.05
CA ALA A 36 8.43 6.85 -3.08
C ALA A 36 9.89 6.50 -2.74
N ARG A 37 10.17 6.42 -1.47
CA ARG A 37 11.45 6.01 -0.93
C ARG A 37 11.46 4.55 -0.51
N ASN A 38 10.45 4.13 0.24
CA ASN A 38 10.33 2.78 0.77
C ASN A 38 8.88 2.35 0.94
N ALA A 39 8.63 1.04 0.84
CA ALA A 39 7.38 0.42 1.30
C ALA A 39 7.72 -0.90 1.98
N THR A 40 7.30 -1.03 3.23
CA THR A 40 7.48 -2.23 4.03
C THR A 40 6.13 -2.84 4.32
N VAL A 41 6.00 -4.14 4.07
CA VAL A 41 4.79 -4.90 4.35
C VAL A 41 5.08 -5.89 5.47
N THR A 42 4.40 -5.73 6.60
CA THR A 42 4.49 -6.62 7.74
C THR A 42 3.23 -7.47 7.82
N ARG A 43 3.41 -8.78 7.98
CA ARG A 43 2.34 -9.77 8.11
C ARG A 43 2.32 -10.31 9.52
N THR A 44 1.14 -10.32 10.13
CA THR A 44 0.91 -10.95 11.44
C THR A 44 0.06 -12.19 11.22
N TYR A 45 0.52 -13.31 11.76
CA TYR A 45 -0.18 -14.59 11.67
C TYR A 45 -0.81 -14.93 13.02
N ASN A 46 -1.88 -15.72 12.98
CA ASN A 46 -2.39 -16.34 14.20
C ASN A 46 -1.35 -17.34 14.69
N ASP A 47 -1.18 -17.42 15.99
CA ASP A 47 -0.34 -18.41 16.67
C ASP A 47 -1.20 -19.03 17.77
N ASN A 48 -2.00 -20.02 17.38
CA ASN A 48 -2.93 -20.75 18.26
C ASN A 48 -2.67 -22.27 18.19
N PRO A 49 -1.54 -22.74 18.74
CA PRO A 49 -1.26 -24.16 18.74
C PRO A 49 -2.20 -24.92 19.68
N LEU A 50 -2.77 -26.01 19.18
CA LEU A 50 -3.51 -26.98 19.98
C LEU A 50 -2.52 -28.01 20.53
N TYR A 51 -2.43 -28.10 21.84
CA TYR A 51 -1.57 -29.06 22.53
C TYR A 51 -2.35 -30.32 22.93
N GLY A 52 -1.73 -31.50 22.75
CA GLY A 52 -2.19 -32.78 23.25
C GLY A 52 -0.99 -33.64 23.60
N ASP A 53 -1.00 -34.27 24.77
CA ASP A 53 0.10 -35.12 25.27
C ASP A 53 1.48 -34.45 25.20
N ASP A 54 1.58 -33.22 25.68
CA ASP A 54 2.79 -32.35 25.70
C ASP A 54 3.41 -32.08 24.32
N ARG A 55 2.63 -32.20 23.25
CA ARG A 55 3.05 -31.88 21.88
C ARG A 55 2.01 -31.06 21.17
N ILE A 56 2.42 -30.29 20.16
CA ILE A 56 1.51 -29.60 19.25
C ILE A 56 0.82 -30.65 18.37
N VAL A 57 -0.51 -30.70 18.43
CA VAL A 57 -1.35 -31.62 17.65
C VAL A 57 -1.85 -30.93 16.39
N ASP A 58 -2.16 -29.63 16.50
CA ASP A 58 -2.63 -28.79 15.38
C ASP A 58 -2.24 -27.32 15.61
N ASP A 59 -2.16 -26.52 14.55
CA ASP A 59 -1.79 -25.12 14.61
C ASP A 59 -2.57 -24.32 13.57
N ASP A 60 -3.34 -23.29 14.03
CA ASP A 60 -4.03 -22.33 13.15
C ASP A 60 -3.09 -21.16 12.82
N ASN A 61 -2.36 -21.29 11.73
CA ASN A 61 -1.36 -20.32 11.27
C ASN A 61 -1.90 -19.38 10.18
N GLY A 62 -3.17 -18.98 10.29
CA GLY A 62 -3.82 -18.08 9.35
C GLY A 62 -3.25 -16.65 9.39
N LEU A 63 -3.20 -15.97 8.24
CA LEU A 63 -2.84 -14.55 8.17
C LEU A 63 -3.91 -13.70 8.85
N GLN A 64 -3.58 -13.08 9.99
CA GLN A 64 -4.50 -12.28 10.80
C GLN A 64 -4.62 -10.85 10.31
N SER A 65 -3.48 -10.20 10.07
CA SER A 65 -3.45 -8.80 9.64
C SER A 65 -2.24 -8.49 8.78
N LEU A 66 -2.35 -7.41 8.02
CA LEU A 66 -1.28 -6.89 7.19
C LEU A 66 -1.19 -5.39 7.41
N THR A 67 0.01 -4.91 7.74
CA THR A 67 0.33 -3.49 7.84
C THR A 67 1.32 -3.12 6.74
N LEU A 68 1.16 -1.92 6.21
CA LEU A 68 1.98 -1.36 5.16
C LEU A 68 2.56 -0.03 5.65
N SER A 69 3.87 0.06 5.76
CA SER A 69 4.55 1.34 6.00
C SER A 69 5.06 1.87 4.67
N PHE A 70 4.65 3.07 4.30
CA PHE A 70 5.04 3.75 3.07
C PHE A 70 5.74 5.06 3.39
N GLU A 71 6.95 5.21 2.90
CA GLU A 71 7.81 6.39 3.08
C GLU A 71 7.95 7.12 1.74
N SER A 72 7.71 8.43 1.75
CA SER A 72 7.88 9.33 0.60
C SER A 72 8.89 10.42 0.94
N THR A 73 9.53 11.02 -0.07
CA THR A 73 10.41 12.18 0.12
C THR A 73 9.63 13.46 0.44
N GLY A 74 8.35 13.50 0.09
CA GLY A 74 7.41 14.56 0.41
C GLY A 74 6.01 14.19 -0.07
N LEU A 75 4.99 14.71 0.60
CA LEU A 75 3.61 14.60 0.20
C LEU A 75 3.08 15.99 -0.14
N SER A 76 2.55 16.14 -1.34
CA SER A 76 1.82 17.36 -1.69
C SER A 76 0.47 17.41 -0.98
N ASP A 77 -0.10 18.62 -0.80
CA ASP A 77 -1.45 18.77 -0.23
C ASP A 77 -2.49 17.97 -1.00
N ALA A 78 -2.34 17.88 -2.33
CA ALA A 78 -3.21 17.06 -3.17
C ALA A 78 -3.04 15.54 -2.91
N ASP A 79 -1.84 15.08 -2.54
CA ASP A 79 -1.60 13.68 -2.16
C ASP A 79 -2.13 13.39 -0.76
N ARG A 80 -2.00 14.34 0.17
CA ARG A 80 -2.59 14.26 1.52
C ARG A 80 -4.10 14.13 1.45
N LYS A 81 -4.76 15.01 0.72
CA LYS A 81 -6.21 14.93 0.50
C LYS A 81 -6.62 13.60 -0.10
N PHE A 82 -5.87 13.11 -1.09
CA PHE A 82 -6.18 11.88 -1.78
C PHE A 82 -5.95 10.62 -0.94
N LEU A 83 -4.89 10.57 -0.14
CA LEU A 83 -4.51 9.41 0.67
C LEU A 83 -5.18 9.41 2.05
N LEU A 84 -5.29 10.59 2.67
CA LEU A 84 -5.70 10.75 4.06
C LEU A 84 -7.12 11.30 4.21
N GLY A 85 -7.73 11.79 3.11
CA GLY A 85 -9.04 12.40 3.13
C GLY A 85 -9.05 13.77 3.79
N GLU A 86 -7.92 14.50 3.75
CA GLU A 86 -7.88 15.88 4.26
C GLU A 86 -8.84 16.77 3.48
N GLU A 87 -9.53 17.65 4.19
CA GLU A 87 -10.44 18.63 3.61
C GLU A 87 -9.88 20.05 3.72
N ASP A 88 -10.32 20.93 2.82
CA ASP A 88 -9.99 22.36 2.90
C ASP A 88 -10.76 23.01 4.05
N TYR A 89 -10.08 23.76 4.90
CA TYR A 89 -10.71 24.58 5.93
C TYR A 89 -11.01 25.98 5.41
N GLY A 90 -12.28 26.25 5.13
CA GLY A 90 -12.81 27.57 4.79
C GLY A 90 -12.39 28.08 3.42
N THR A 91 -11.14 28.46 3.23
CA THR A 91 -10.61 29.01 1.98
C THR A 91 -9.72 28.00 1.28
N SER A 92 -9.84 27.92 -0.05
CA SER A 92 -8.95 27.07 -0.88
C SER A 92 -7.47 27.27 -0.54
N GLY A 93 -6.74 26.17 -0.30
CA GLY A 93 -5.33 26.19 0.04
C GLY A 93 -5.01 26.11 1.54
N VAL A 94 -6.02 26.04 2.40
CA VAL A 94 -5.84 25.75 3.82
C VAL A 94 -6.40 24.37 4.08
N SER A 95 -5.52 23.36 4.23
CA SER A 95 -5.92 22.00 4.53
C SER A 95 -6.01 21.79 6.04
N GLY A 96 -7.11 21.17 6.50
CA GLY A 96 -7.34 20.81 7.90
C GLY A 96 -7.42 19.31 8.07
N GLN A 97 -6.40 18.70 8.64
CA GLN A 97 -6.37 17.26 8.89
C GLN A 97 -7.03 16.84 10.21
N TRP A 98 -7.16 17.77 11.15
CA TRP A 98 -7.49 17.50 12.54
C TRP A 98 -8.99 17.60 12.84
N VAL A 99 -9.80 17.07 11.95
CA VAL A 99 -11.25 16.97 12.14
C VAL A 99 -11.57 15.63 12.76
N SER A 100 -12.32 15.60 13.83
CA SER A 100 -12.63 14.37 14.60
C SER A 100 -13.36 13.29 13.78
N ASP A 101 -14.04 13.69 12.72
CA ASP A 101 -14.86 12.86 11.82
C ASP A 101 -14.24 12.69 10.43
N ASN A 102 -12.98 13.05 10.24
CA ASN A 102 -12.31 12.87 8.97
C ASN A 102 -12.21 11.37 8.63
N GLU A 103 -12.92 10.95 7.59
CA GLU A 103 -12.88 9.57 7.11
C GLU A 103 -11.80 9.40 6.04
N THR A 104 -10.66 8.87 6.46
CA THR A 104 -9.63 8.44 5.51
C THR A 104 -10.20 7.38 4.57
N PRO A 105 -10.02 7.53 3.24
CA PRO A 105 -10.60 6.61 2.27
C PRO A 105 -9.93 5.23 2.32
N TRP A 106 -10.73 4.19 2.22
CA TRP A 106 -10.23 2.86 1.88
C TRP A 106 -9.84 2.82 0.41
N GLY A 107 -8.67 2.27 0.09
CA GLY A 107 -8.21 2.16 -1.29
C GLY A 107 -7.35 0.95 -1.55
N GLY A 108 -7.05 0.72 -2.82
CA GLY A 108 -6.01 -0.19 -3.26
C GLY A 108 -4.66 0.52 -3.37
N PHE A 109 -3.61 -0.09 -2.88
CA PHE A 109 -2.25 0.44 -3.00
C PHE A 109 -1.39 -0.53 -3.78
N GLY A 110 -0.81 -0.05 -4.88
CA GLY A 110 0.07 -0.83 -5.75
C GLY A 110 1.46 -0.23 -5.85
N TYR A 111 2.46 -1.09 -6.08
CA TYR A 111 3.83 -0.69 -6.35
C TYR A 111 4.56 -1.78 -7.13
N ILE A 112 5.71 -1.43 -7.71
CA ILE A 112 6.55 -2.34 -8.48
C ILE A 112 7.86 -2.54 -7.73
N ARG A 113 8.25 -3.81 -7.52
CA ARG A 113 9.59 -4.19 -7.07
C ARG A 113 10.47 -4.51 -8.27
N LYS A 114 11.65 -3.94 -8.29
CA LYS A 114 12.70 -4.31 -9.25
C LYS A 114 13.52 -5.44 -8.64
N MET A 115 13.58 -6.55 -9.34
CA MET A 115 14.37 -7.71 -8.96
C MET A 115 15.51 -7.94 -9.97
N ARG A 116 16.61 -8.53 -9.53
CA ARG A 116 17.72 -8.89 -10.40
C ARG A 116 18.30 -10.23 -9.98
N LEU A 117 18.37 -11.18 -10.92
CA LEU A 117 19.00 -12.46 -10.72
C LEU A 117 19.97 -12.71 -11.89
N ASN A 118 21.24 -12.99 -11.61
CA ASN A 118 22.27 -13.34 -12.62
C ASN A 118 22.29 -12.39 -13.82
N GLY A 119 22.19 -11.07 -13.57
CA GLY A 119 22.16 -10.06 -14.62
C GLY A 119 20.80 -9.82 -15.27
N THR A 120 19.84 -10.72 -15.13
CA THR A 120 18.49 -10.57 -15.66
C THR A 120 17.63 -9.72 -14.73
N LYS A 121 16.97 -8.69 -15.29
CA LYS A 121 16.05 -7.82 -14.58
C LYS A 121 14.64 -8.37 -14.72
N SER A 122 13.87 -8.37 -13.62
CA SER A 122 12.43 -8.64 -13.61
C SER A 122 11.71 -7.64 -12.72
N PHE A 123 10.41 -7.49 -12.95
CA PHE A 123 9.57 -6.50 -12.26
C PHE A 123 8.38 -7.23 -11.67
N GLU A 124 8.19 -7.11 -10.38
CA GLU A 124 7.06 -7.72 -9.69
C GLU A 124 6.12 -6.61 -9.24
N ALA A 125 4.92 -6.59 -9.81
CA ALA A 125 3.88 -5.66 -9.44
C ALA A 125 3.05 -6.26 -8.30
N TRP A 126 2.89 -5.52 -7.22
CA TRP A 126 2.11 -5.85 -6.02
C TRP A 126 0.93 -4.92 -5.87
N ILE A 127 -0.20 -5.45 -5.45
CA ILE A 127 -1.39 -4.68 -5.07
C ILE A 127 -1.86 -5.17 -3.71
N THR A 128 -1.97 -4.27 -2.74
CA THR A 128 -2.75 -4.47 -1.51
C THR A 128 -4.17 -4.04 -1.81
N LEU A 129 -5.14 -4.95 -1.69
CA LEU A 129 -6.50 -4.76 -2.22
C LEU A 129 -7.31 -3.71 -1.47
N LYS A 130 -7.18 -3.68 -0.15
CA LYS A 130 -7.89 -2.72 0.72
C LYS A 130 -6.98 -2.27 1.83
N VAL A 131 -6.60 -1.01 1.81
CA VAL A 131 -5.73 -0.39 2.80
C VAL A 131 -6.24 1.01 3.14
N LYS A 132 -6.09 1.40 4.39
CA LYS A 132 -6.39 2.73 4.89
C LYS A 132 -5.11 3.30 5.51
N PHE A 133 -4.69 4.48 5.05
CA PHE A 133 -3.47 5.11 5.53
C PHE A 133 -3.73 6.09 6.68
N GLN A 134 -2.76 6.19 7.57
CA GLN A 134 -2.68 7.20 8.61
C GLN A 134 -1.27 7.78 8.61
N GLU A 135 -1.13 9.08 8.81
CA GLU A 135 0.17 9.71 8.98
C GLU A 135 0.61 9.55 10.44
N GLU A 136 1.77 8.95 10.66
CA GLU A 136 2.24 8.61 12.00
C GLU A 136 3.01 9.75 12.66
N SER A 137 3.87 10.43 11.89
CA SER A 137 4.68 11.54 12.40
C SER A 137 5.27 12.38 11.27
N GLN A 138 5.39 13.67 11.53
CA GLN A 138 6.22 14.59 10.74
C GLN A 138 7.43 15.01 11.58
N ALA A 139 8.62 14.57 11.17
CA ALA A 139 9.86 15.05 11.76
C ALA A 139 10.31 16.31 11.01
N THR A 140 10.41 17.43 11.73
CA THR A 140 10.96 18.68 11.19
C THR A 140 12.24 19.01 11.91
N ASN A 141 13.36 18.99 11.21
CA ASN A 141 14.68 19.30 11.78
C ASN A 141 15.13 20.69 11.31
N THR A 142 15.69 21.48 12.23
CA THR A 142 16.40 22.73 11.89
C THR A 142 17.73 22.41 11.21
N LYS A 143 18.12 23.25 10.27
CA LYS A 143 19.39 23.11 9.56
C LYS A 143 20.56 23.48 10.49
N GLU A 144 21.28 22.49 10.96
CA GLU A 144 22.52 22.64 11.71
C GLU A 144 23.70 22.12 10.88
N GLY A 145 24.28 22.98 10.05
CA GLY A 145 25.50 22.68 9.29
C GLY A 145 25.35 21.67 8.15
N SER A 146 24.58 20.58 8.31
CA SER A 146 24.19 19.63 7.28
C SER A 146 22.67 19.58 7.11
N ILE A 147 22.20 19.29 5.89
CA ILE A 147 20.75 19.14 5.60
C ILE A 147 20.33 17.74 6.02
N SER A 148 19.45 17.65 7.03
CA SER A 148 18.74 16.41 7.35
C SER A 148 17.34 16.47 6.73
N TRP A 149 17.06 15.58 5.78
CA TRP A 149 15.77 15.51 5.11
C TRP A 149 14.76 14.76 5.98
N GLY A 150 13.70 15.44 6.39
CA GLY A 150 12.54 14.78 7.00
C GLY A 150 11.71 14.08 5.92
N THR A 151 11.40 12.80 6.12
CA THR A 151 10.56 12.02 5.21
C THR A 151 9.26 11.63 5.91
N PRO A 152 8.09 12.00 5.37
CA PRO A 152 6.83 11.58 5.94
C PRO A 152 6.63 10.07 5.79
N THR A 153 6.16 9.43 6.85
CA THR A 153 5.84 8.01 6.86
C THR A 153 4.34 7.83 7.06
N LEU A 154 3.72 7.10 6.15
CA LEU A 154 2.33 6.70 6.22
C LEU A 154 2.22 5.25 6.64
N ASN A 155 1.44 4.97 7.68
CA ASN A 155 1.13 3.62 8.08
C ASN A 155 -0.24 3.22 7.55
N GLY A 156 -0.27 2.15 6.77
CA GLY A 156 -1.47 1.56 6.21
C GLY A 156 -1.88 0.31 6.95
N ARG A 157 -3.12 0.23 7.36
CA ARG A 157 -3.75 -1.01 7.83
C ARG A 157 -4.55 -1.63 6.71
N ALA A 158 -4.19 -2.85 6.32
CA ALA A 158 -4.91 -3.58 5.29
C ALA A 158 -5.99 -4.48 5.90
N ALA A 159 -7.11 -4.58 5.19
CA ALA A 159 -8.18 -5.52 5.49
C ALA A 159 -8.26 -6.58 4.39
N GLY A 160 -8.53 -7.83 4.77
CA GLY A 160 -8.79 -8.90 3.83
C GLY A 160 -10.14 -8.72 3.15
N LEU A 161 -10.24 -9.14 1.90
CA LEU A 161 -11.46 -9.11 1.09
C LEU A 161 -11.79 -10.51 0.56
N TYR A 162 -13.07 -10.84 0.55
CA TYR A 162 -13.58 -11.98 -0.19
C TYR A 162 -13.76 -11.58 -1.66
N VAL A 163 -12.82 -11.98 -2.52
CA VAL A 163 -12.77 -11.56 -3.93
C VAL A 163 -13.21 -12.64 -4.91
N ASP A 164 -13.48 -13.82 -4.39
CA ASP A 164 -13.96 -14.98 -5.13
C ASP A 164 -14.86 -15.85 -4.23
N SER A 165 -15.41 -16.93 -4.78
CA SER A 165 -16.27 -17.87 -4.05
C SER A 165 -15.51 -18.84 -3.11
N SER A 166 -14.22 -18.64 -2.87
CA SER A 166 -13.38 -19.60 -2.14
C SER A 166 -13.45 -19.49 -0.62
N ASP A 167 -14.29 -18.64 -0.07
CA ASP A 167 -14.39 -18.37 1.39
C ASP A 167 -13.05 -18.03 2.05
N LYS A 168 -12.11 -17.47 1.27
CA LYS A 168 -10.78 -17.08 1.73
C LYS A 168 -10.57 -15.58 1.53
N GLN A 169 -10.14 -14.91 2.59
CA GLN A 169 -9.76 -13.51 2.49
C GLN A 169 -8.43 -13.33 1.77
N ARG A 170 -8.42 -12.43 0.81
CA ARG A 170 -7.20 -12.04 0.09
C ARG A 170 -6.81 -10.61 0.47
N PHE A 171 -5.57 -10.44 0.85
CA PHE A 171 -5.01 -9.13 1.22
C PHE A 171 -4.24 -8.51 0.06
N GLN A 172 -3.49 -9.33 -0.68
CA GLN A 172 -2.59 -8.88 -1.73
C GLN A 172 -2.64 -9.76 -2.96
N LEU A 173 -2.40 -9.14 -4.11
CA LEU A 173 -2.13 -9.82 -5.37
C LEU A 173 -0.75 -9.39 -5.90
N HIS A 174 -0.08 -10.27 -6.62
CA HIS A 174 1.17 -9.93 -7.32
C HIS A 174 1.28 -10.65 -8.64
N LYS A 175 2.07 -10.05 -9.55
CA LYS A 175 2.41 -10.66 -10.83
C LYS A 175 3.80 -10.20 -11.26
N THR A 176 4.58 -11.13 -11.82
CA THR A 176 5.94 -10.88 -12.32
C THR A 176 5.93 -10.62 -13.81
N PHE A 177 6.75 -9.66 -14.25
CA PHE A 177 6.89 -9.21 -15.62
C PHE A 177 8.38 -9.10 -16.01
N THR A 178 8.66 -9.24 -17.28
CA THR A 178 10.02 -9.02 -17.85
C THR A 178 10.25 -7.56 -18.21
N ALA A 179 9.19 -6.83 -18.56
CA ALA A 179 9.25 -5.41 -18.89
C ALA A 179 8.50 -4.55 -17.85
N ILE A 180 9.08 -3.39 -17.55
CA ILE A 180 8.47 -2.42 -16.62
C ILE A 180 7.16 -1.83 -17.16
N ALA A 181 7.06 -1.66 -18.48
CA ALA A 181 5.86 -1.13 -19.12
C ALA A 181 4.64 -2.02 -18.86
N ASP A 182 4.80 -3.34 -18.95
CA ASP A 182 3.75 -4.32 -18.71
C ASP A 182 3.33 -4.34 -17.22
N ALA A 183 4.31 -4.20 -16.30
CA ALA A 183 4.03 -4.10 -14.87
C ALA A 183 3.23 -2.84 -14.54
N LYS A 184 3.58 -1.69 -15.13
CA LYS A 184 2.82 -0.43 -15.00
C LYS A 184 1.42 -0.57 -15.60
N ALA A 185 1.29 -1.10 -16.81
CA ALA A 185 0.02 -1.29 -17.49
C ALA A 185 -0.92 -2.19 -16.66
N TRP A 186 -0.39 -3.25 -16.05
CA TRP A 186 -1.16 -4.14 -15.17
C TRP A 186 -1.68 -3.41 -13.93
N LEU A 187 -0.83 -2.60 -13.26
CA LEU A 187 -1.24 -1.79 -12.11
C LEU A 187 -2.30 -0.76 -12.51
N ASN A 188 -2.08 -0.04 -13.62
CA ASN A 188 -2.99 0.98 -14.12
C ASN A 188 -4.38 0.40 -14.42
N THR A 189 -4.42 -0.74 -15.09
CA THR A 189 -5.69 -1.43 -15.37
C THR A 189 -6.41 -1.86 -14.09
N ARG A 190 -5.67 -2.38 -13.10
CA ARG A 190 -6.27 -2.89 -11.86
C ARG A 190 -6.70 -1.78 -10.91
N LEU A 191 -5.97 -0.68 -10.84
CA LEU A 191 -6.22 0.46 -9.95
C LEU A 191 -6.82 1.66 -10.69
N ASN A 192 -7.35 1.46 -11.89
CA ASN A 192 -8.02 2.49 -12.69
C ASN A 192 -7.22 3.81 -12.78
N VAL A 193 -5.92 3.69 -13.04
CA VAL A 193 -5.05 4.85 -13.23
C VAL A 193 -5.11 5.28 -14.67
N ASN A 194 -5.58 6.49 -14.92
CA ASN A 194 -5.46 7.10 -16.23
C ASN A 194 -3.98 7.36 -16.48
N ALA A 195 -3.40 6.69 -17.48
CA ALA A 195 -2.07 6.99 -17.95
C ALA A 195 -2.07 8.43 -18.49
N THR A 196 -1.72 9.39 -17.63
CA THR A 196 -1.36 10.72 -18.13
C THR A 196 -0.06 10.54 -18.89
N THR A 197 -0.13 10.69 -20.19
CA THR A 197 0.98 10.73 -21.16
C THR A 197 2.02 11.76 -20.72
#